data_64ce526ebf1dfe372cfdd980cc09d4c9
#
_entry.id   64ce526ebf1dfe372cfdd980cc09d4c9
#
_cell.length_a   1.000
_cell.length_b   1.000
_cell.length_c   1.000
_cell.angle_alpha   90.00
_cell.angle_beta   90.00
_cell.angle_gamma   90.00
#
_symmetry.space_group_name_H-M   'P 1'
#
loop_
_entity.id
_entity.type
_entity.pdbx_description
1 polymer ?
#
loop_
_entity_poly.entity_id
_entity_poly.type
_entity_poly.pdbx_seq_one_letter_code
_entity_poly.pdbx_strand_id
1 'polypeptide(L)'
;NLRKNGNTYGNASCDACHTRHTFSLKESSQPQACQTCHMGFDHPQWEMYSSSKHGVRYLLKQNGILPENTSAPTCQDCHMPDGDHEVRTAWGFLAVRTDGLAPYPGEDAEWWANRVTILQALGVLDPEGKPTGRLDVVANAQVARLTAEGFDVEREKMIKVCMKCHSENYSRAELKKGDDLIKAGDALLAEAIRIIADLYEKGLLIKPDTYSYNFPDLLTFHDAPTPIEQKLFVMHLKHRMRLFQGAFHNNPDYSLWYGWNEMVMDLTEIKAIAAELYEEENRGFFSRLFGD
;
A
#
# COMPACT_ATOMS: atom_id res chain seq x y z
N ASN A 1 -15.81 7.08 -8.48
CA ASN A 1 -16.30 8.34 -9.08
C ASN A 1 -16.07 9.51 -8.13
N LEU A 2 -14.87 10.09 -8.17
CA LEU A 2 -14.59 11.33 -7.47
C LEU A 2 -15.26 12.48 -8.24
N ARG A 3 -16.45 12.89 -7.82
CA ARG A 3 -17.04 14.15 -8.27
C ARG A 3 -16.43 15.28 -7.47
N LYS A 4 -15.47 15.99 -8.03
CA LYS A 4 -15.06 17.30 -7.52
C LYS A 4 -15.75 18.39 -8.33
N ASN A 5 -16.61 19.15 -7.67
CA ASN A 5 -17.17 20.42 -8.19
C ASN A 5 -17.75 20.36 -9.64
N GLY A 6 -18.51 19.32 -9.93
CA GLY A 6 -19.16 19.19 -11.24
C GLY A 6 -18.28 18.67 -12.38
N ASN A 7 -16.98 18.58 -12.20
CA ASN A 7 -16.08 17.98 -13.18
C ASN A 7 -15.86 16.51 -12.83
N THR A 8 -16.50 15.63 -13.58
CA THR A 8 -16.20 14.19 -13.57
C THR A 8 -14.94 13.94 -14.41
N TYR A 9 -13.82 13.77 -13.77
CA TYR A 9 -12.75 13.00 -14.38
C TYR A 9 -13.17 11.54 -14.28
N GLY A 10 -13.72 11.01 -15.37
CA GLY A 10 -14.19 9.64 -15.41
C GLY A 10 -13.06 8.64 -15.57
N ASN A 11 -12.29 8.42 -14.49
CA ASN A 11 -11.40 7.26 -14.45
C ASN A 11 -12.19 5.94 -14.38
N ALA A 12 -13.51 6.00 -14.35
CA ALA A 12 -14.40 4.87 -14.35
C ALA A 12 -15.59 5.10 -15.29
N SER A 13 -15.33 5.67 -16.44
CA SER A 13 -16.31 5.60 -17.54
C SER A 13 -16.33 4.17 -18.09
N CYS A 14 -17.47 3.73 -18.58
CA CYS A 14 -17.64 2.37 -19.13
C CYS A 14 -16.55 2.01 -20.14
N ASP A 15 -16.08 2.96 -20.91
CA ASP A 15 -15.07 2.81 -21.94
C ASP A 15 -13.63 2.69 -21.43
N ALA A 16 -13.41 2.81 -20.13
CA ALA A 16 -12.10 2.48 -19.53
C ALA A 16 -11.82 0.97 -19.59
N CYS A 17 -12.86 0.15 -19.43
CA CYS A 17 -12.78 -1.31 -19.48
C CYS A 17 -13.45 -1.91 -20.72
N HIS A 18 -14.57 -1.32 -21.15
CA HIS A 18 -15.27 -1.71 -22.36
C HIS A 18 -14.76 -0.85 -23.53
N THR A 19 -14.05 -1.46 -24.46
CA THR A 19 -13.46 -0.73 -25.58
C THR A 19 -14.51 0.09 -26.34
N ARG A 20 -14.14 1.33 -26.65
CA ARG A 20 -14.98 2.22 -27.43
C ARG A 20 -15.40 1.57 -28.74
N HIS A 21 -16.59 1.87 -29.18
CA HIS A 21 -17.24 1.38 -30.41
C HIS A 21 -17.73 -0.06 -30.38
N THR A 22 -17.07 -0.99 -29.67
CA THR A 22 -17.46 -2.40 -29.63
C THR A 22 -18.13 -2.81 -28.32
N PHE A 23 -17.79 -2.16 -27.22
CA PHE A 23 -18.22 -2.53 -25.85
C PHE A 23 -18.16 -4.04 -25.60
N SER A 24 -17.06 -4.63 -26.02
CA SER A 24 -16.86 -6.08 -26.01
C SER A 24 -16.77 -6.63 -24.59
N LEU A 25 -17.71 -7.49 -24.22
CA LEU A 25 -17.64 -8.25 -22.95
C LEU A 25 -16.43 -9.19 -22.94
N LYS A 26 -16.04 -9.71 -24.09
CA LYS A 26 -14.89 -10.60 -24.21
C LYS A 26 -13.60 -9.86 -23.84
N GLU A 27 -13.43 -8.61 -24.23
CA GLU A 27 -12.25 -7.81 -23.89
C GLU A 27 -12.28 -7.36 -22.43
N SER A 28 -13.42 -6.83 -21.97
CA SER A 28 -13.55 -6.33 -20.59
C SER A 28 -13.46 -7.42 -19.52
N SER A 29 -13.71 -8.68 -19.90
CA SER A 29 -13.57 -9.83 -18.99
C SER A 29 -12.14 -10.37 -18.90
N GLN A 30 -11.18 -9.76 -19.61
CA GLN A 30 -9.78 -10.19 -19.55
C GLN A 30 -8.98 -9.29 -18.62
N PRO A 31 -7.97 -9.84 -17.90
CA PRO A 31 -7.08 -9.07 -17.03
C PRO A 31 -6.42 -7.87 -17.72
N GLN A 32 -6.20 -7.95 -19.03
CA GLN A 32 -5.63 -6.88 -19.84
C GLN A 32 -6.47 -5.59 -19.82
N ALA A 33 -7.77 -5.68 -19.60
CA ALA A 33 -8.62 -4.51 -19.43
C ALA A 33 -8.25 -3.70 -18.17
N CYS A 34 -7.75 -4.38 -17.12
CA CYS A 34 -7.29 -3.75 -15.89
C CYS A 34 -5.83 -3.29 -15.98
N GLN A 35 -5.01 -4.05 -16.72
CA GLN A 35 -3.58 -3.82 -16.90
C GLN A 35 -3.26 -2.39 -17.33
N THR A 36 -4.06 -1.80 -18.22
CA THR A 36 -3.84 -0.47 -18.78
C THR A 36 -3.66 0.61 -17.70
N CYS A 37 -4.32 0.44 -16.55
CA CYS A 37 -4.26 1.37 -15.43
C CYS A 37 -3.58 0.76 -14.19
N HIS A 38 -3.61 -0.57 -14.04
CA HIS A 38 -3.11 -1.27 -12.86
C HIS A 38 -1.77 -1.96 -13.15
N MET A 39 -0.76 -1.15 -13.45
CA MET A 39 0.63 -1.58 -13.66
C MET A 39 1.59 -0.45 -13.30
N GLY A 40 2.83 -0.81 -13.00
CA GLY A 40 3.92 0.16 -12.84
C GLY A 40 4.39 0.38 -11.41
N PHE A 41 4.82 1.60 -11.11
CA PHE A 41 5.66 1.94 -9.97
C PHE A 41 5.00 1.67 -8.61
N ASP A 42 3.82 2.23 -8.37
CA ASP A 42 3.12 2.26 -7.08
C ASP A 42 1.86 1.36 -7.04
N HIS A 43 1.46 0.82 -8.17
CA HIS A 43 0.28 -0.03 -8.30
C HIS A 43 0.49 -1.18 -9.32
N PRO A 44 1.52 -2.03 -9.11
CA PRO A 44 1.94 -3.07 -10.04
C PRO A 44 1.06 -4.34 -9.96
N GLN A 45 -0.28 -4.19 -9.97
CA GLN A 45 -1.19 -5.34 -9.82
C GLN A 45 -1.08 -6.32 -10.98
N TRP A 46 -0.83 -5.83 -12.20
CA TRP A 46 -0.61 -6.70 -13.34
C TRP A 46 0.64 -7.57 -13.17
N GLU A 47 1.74 -6.97 -12.76
CA GLU A 47 3.02 -7.67 -12.57
C GLU A 47 2.90 -8.76 -11.50
N MET A 48 2.21 -8.45 -10.39
CA MET A 48 1.97 -9.42 -9.32
C MET A 48 1.04 -10.54 -9.75
N TYR A 49 -0.05 -10.18 -10.43
CA TYR A 49 -1.01 -11.16 -10.92
C TYR A 49 -0.37 -12.06 -11.96
N SER A 50 0.25 -11.50 -13.00
CA SER A 50 0.80 -12.28 -14.13
C SER A 50 1.91 -13.24 -13.72
N SER A 51 2.66 -12.92 -12.66
CA SER A 51 3.68 -13.80 -12.07
C SER A 51 3.16 -14.70 -10.94
N SER A 52 1.91 -14.51 -10.48
CA SER A 52 1.27 -15.39 -9.51
C SER A 52 0.84 -16.73 -10.12
N LYS A 53 0.52 -17.70 -9.26
CA LYS A 53 -0.03 -18.98 -9.73
C LYS A 53 -1.34 -18.82 -10.52
N HIS A 54 -2.19 -17.87 -10.14
CA HIS A 54 -3.42 -17.57 -10.86
C HIS A 54 -3.14 -16.99 -12.24
N GLY A 55 -2.30 -15.98 -12.33
CA GLY A 55 -1.96 -15.32 -13.58
C GLY A 55 -1.17 -16.21 -14.53
N VAL A 56 -0.20 -16.98 -14.02
CA VAL A 56 0.52 -17.98 -14.85
C VAL A 56 -0.46 -18.99 -15.45
N ARG A 57 -1.42 -19.51 -14.68
CA ARG A 57 -2.45 -20.42 -15.22
C ARG A 57 -3.30 -19.74 -16.29
N TYR A 58 -3.69 -18.47 -16.07
CA TYR A 58 -4.42 -17.70 -17.07
C TYR A 58 -3.62 -17.55 -18.37
N LEU A 59 -2.36 -17.16 -18.29
CA LEU A 59 -1.48 -16.98 -19.46
C LEU A 59 -1.25 -18.29 -20.20
N LEU A 60 -1.03 -19.40 -19.49
CA LEU A 60 -0.87 -20.73 -20.11
C LEU A 60 -2.15 -21.18 -20.81
N LYS A 61 -3.33 -20.91 -20.24
CA LYS A 61 -4.61 -21.20 -20.87
C LYS A 61 -4.83 -20.31 -22.10
N GLN A 62 -4.57 -19.02 -21.99
CA GLN A 62 -4.71 -18.09 -23.11
C GLN A 62 -3.83 -18.46 -24.31
N ASN A 63 -2.64 -19.00 -24.05
CA ASN A 63 -1.72 -19.48 -25.08
C ASN A 63 -1.99 -20.92 -25.55
N GLY A 64 -3.09 -21.53 -25.15
CA GLY A 64 -3.47 -22.88 -25.58
C GLY A 64 -2.61 -24.02 -24.99
N ILE A 65 -1.78 -23.74 -24.00
CA ILE A 65 -0.94 -24.75 -23.33
C ILE A 65 -1.77 -25.56 -22.32
N LEU A 66 -2.70 -24.91 -21.64
CA LEU A 66 -3.66 -25.56 -20.77
C LEU A 66 -5.02 -25.69 -21.47
N PRO A 67 -5.78 -26.77 -21.20
CA PRO A 67 -7.13 -26.97 -21.74
C PRO A 67 -8.07 -25.78 -21.43
N GLU A 68 -9.03 -25.52 -22.33
CA GLU A 68 -9.98 -24.42 -22.17
C GLU A 68 -10.84 -24.52 -20.90
N ASN A 69 -11.12 -25.74 -20.43
CA ASN A 69 -11.86 -25.97 -19.19
C ASN A 69 -11.02 -25.82 -17.92
N THR A 70 -9.74 -25.49 -18.03
CA THR A 70 -8.88 -25.23 -16.86
C THR A 70 -9.34 -24.00 -16.11
N SER A 71 -9.53 -24.12 -14.78
CA SER A 71 -9.78 -22.97 -13.91
C SER A 71 -8.57 -22.04 -13.89
N ALA A 72 -8.77 -20.80 -14.30
CA ALA A 72 -7.74 -19.76 -14.37
C ALA A 72 -8.39 -18.42 -14.09
N PRO A 73 -8.58 -18.05 -12.80
CA PRO A 73 -9.33 -16.85 -12.43
C PRO A 73 -8.64 -15.58 -12.90
N THR A 74 -9.44 -14.64 -13.37
CA THR A 74 -9.04 -13.31 -13.84
C THR A 74 -9.15 -12.27 -12.73
N CYS A 75 -8.72 -11.05 -13.00
CA CYS A 75 -8.94 -9.92 -12.08
C CYS A 75 -10.44 -9.75 -11.80
N GLN A 76 -11.26 -9.86 -12.83
CA GLN A 76 -12.70 -9.67 -12.75
C GLN A 76 -13.39 -10.77 -11.92
N ASP A 77 -12.93 -12.01 -11.99
CA ASP A 77 -13.46 -13.11 -11.17
C ASP A 77 -13.32 -12.86 -9.67
N CYS A 78 -12.26 -12.13 -9.28
CA CYS A 78 -11.98 -11.79 -7.89
C CYS A 78 -12.57 -10.44 -7.47
N HIS A 79 -12.43 -9.40 -8.31
CA HIS A 79 -12.79 -8.04 -7.97
C HIS A 79 -14.18 -7.61 -8.46
N MET A 80 -14.72 -8.29 -9.46
CA MET A 80 -16.04 -8.01 -10.06
C MET A 80 -16.83 -9.31 -10.25
N PRO A 81 -16.96 -10.16 -9.21
CA PRO A 81 -17.57 -11.47 -9.36
C PRO A 81 -19.00 -11.32 -9.90
N ASP A 82 -19.33 -12.23 -10.83
CA ASP A 82 -20.65 -12.30 -11.46
C ASP A 82 -21.05 -11.02 -12.24
N GLY A 83 -20.06 -10.22 -12.66
CA GLY A 83 -20.26 -8.96 -13.40
C GLY A 83 -20.64 -7.76 -12.51
N ASP A 84 -20.50 -7.89 -11.21
CA ASP A 84 -20.73 -6.79 -10.27
C ASP A 84 -19.67 -5.70 -10.45
N HIS A 85 -20.10 -4.48 -10.76
CA HIS A 85 -19.22 -3.33 -10.97
C HIS A 85 -18.79 -2.61 -9.68
N GLU A 86 -19.19 -3.11 -8.51
CA GLU A 86 -18.58 -2.73 -7.25
C GLU A 86 -17.18 -3.33 -7.16
N VAL A 87 -16.17 -2.69 -7.73
CA VAL A 87 -14.79 -3.19 -7.67
C VAL A 87 -14.36 -3.32 -6.21
N ARG A 88 -14.23 -4.56 -5.73
CA ARG A 88 -13.98 -4.86 -4.32
C ARG A 88 -12.49 -4.80 -4.01
N THR A 89 -12.14 -3.87 -3.16
CA THR A 89 -10.81 -3.84 -2.53
C THR A 89 -11.02 -3.85 -1.02
N ALA A 90 -10.70 -4.96 -0.36
CA ALA A 90 -10.85 -5.08 1.08
C ALA A 90 -9.92 -4.14 1.86
N TRP A 91 -8.85 -3.68 1.23
CA TRP A 91 -7.77 -3.00 1.93
C TRP A 91 -7.57 -1.56 1.53
N GLY A 92 -7.95 -1.11 0.36
CA GLY A 92 -7.70 0.25 -0.11
C GLY A 92 -6.23 0.70 -0.01
N PHE A 93 -5.89 1.78 -0.64
CA PHE A 93 -4.52 2.28 -0.68
C PHE A 93 -3.93 2.54 0.72
N LEU A 94 -4.71 3.11 1.62
CA LEU A 94 -4.27 3.44 2.98
C LEU A 94 -4.47 2.29 3.97
N ALA A 95 -5.32 1.33 3.68
CA ALA A 95 -5.73 0.24 4.58
C ALA A 95 -6.02 0.73 6.02
N VAL A 96 -6.63 1.91 6.12
CA VAL A 96 -6.76 2.66 7.37
C VAL A 96 -7.99 2.22 8.12
N ARG A 97 -7.79 1.76 9.33
CA ARG A 97 -8.83 1.57 10.33
C ARG A 97 -8.57 2.56 11.46
N THR A 98 -9.36 3.61 11.54
CA THR A 98 -9.15 4.73 12.48
C THR A 98 -10.40 5.03 13.33
N ASP A 99 -11.29 4.10 13.44
CA ASP A 99 -12.50 4.20 14.27
C ASP A 99 -12.23 4.15 15.79
N GLY A 100 -10.96 4.01 16.17
CA GLY A 100 -10.48 4.15 17.52
C GLY A 100 -8.99 4.48 17.51
N LEU A 101 -8.54 5.32 18.41
CA LEU A 101 -7.13 5.64 18.63
C LEU A 101 -6.44 4.61 19.54
N ALA A 102 -7.11 3.48 19.79
CA ALA A 102 -6.62 2.37 20.57
C ALA A 102 -6.69 1.08 19.71
N PRO A 103 -5.82 0.09 19.95
CA PRO A 103 -5.94 -1.21 19.30
C PRO A 103 -7.29 -1.85 19.64
N TYR A 104 -7.86 -2.58 18.67
CA TYR A 104 -9.03 -3.39 18.93
C TYR A 104 -8.73 -4.51 19.93
N PRO A 105 -9.73 -5.04 20.65
CA PRO A 105 -9.53 -6.19 21.50
C PRO A 105 -8.86 -7.35 20.74
N GLY A 106 -7.71 -7.79 21.23
CA GLY A 106 -6.92 -8.86 20.61
C GLY A 106 -5.96 -8.42 19.48
N GLU A 107 -5.91 -7.14 19.13
CA GLU A 107 -4.87 -6.62 18.24
C GLU A 107 -3.54 -6.44 18.98
N ASP A 108 -2.46 -6.64 18.22
CA ASP A 108 -1.08 -6.42 18.66
C ASP A 108 -0.84 -4.92 18.88
N ALA A 109 -0.52 -4.55 20.12
CA ALA A 109 -0.30 -3.15 20.50
C ALA A 109 0.94 -2.54 19.79
N GLU A 110 1.98 -3.33 19.52
CA GLU A 110 3.17 -2.86 18.81
C GLU A 110 2.83 -2.55 17.34
N TRP A 111 2.11 -3.46 16.69
CA TRP A 111 1.64 -3.21 15.34
C TRP A 111 0.75 -1.97 15.27
N TRP A 112 -0.15 -1.77 16.25
CA TRP A 112 -0.98 -0.58 16.29
C TRP A 112 -0.16 0.70 16.43
N ALA A 113 0.85 0.71 17.29
CA ALA A 113 1.77 1.85 17.42
C ALA A 113 2.51 2.16 16.10
N ASN A 114 2.93 1.13 15.36
CA ASN A 114 3.51 1.29 14.03
C ASN A 114 2.49 1.88 13.03
N ARG A 115 1.24 1.42 13.08
CA ARG A 115 0.15 1.97 12.26
C ARG A 115 -0.09 3.45 12.54
N VAL A 116 -0.15 3.85 13.81
CA VAL A 116 -0.31 5.26 14.20
C VAL A 116 0.83 6.11 13.62
N THR A 117 2.09 5.66 13.73
CA THR A 117 3.24 6.36 13.13
C THR A 117 3.06 6.55 11.61
N ILE A 118 2.62 5.52 10.90
CA ILE A 118 2.38 5.62 9.44
C ILE A 118 1.23 6.58 9.13
N LEU A 119 0.14 6.56 9.92
CA LEU A 119 -0.99 7.45 9.75
C LEU A 119 -0.65 8.92 10.01
N GLN A 120 0.25 9.18 10.97
CA GLN A 120 0.83 10.50 11.21
C GLN A 120 1.65 10.97 10.01
N ALA A 121 2.51 10.12 9.47
CA ALA A 121 3.29 10.43 8.28
C ALA A 121 2.43 10.54 6.99
N LEU A 122 1.26 9.94 6.94
CA LEU A 122 0.25 10.18 5.89
C LEU A 122 -0.54 11.48 6.14
N GLY A 123 -0.35 12.13 7.28
CA GLY A 123 -1.04 13.35 7.67
C GLY A 123 -2.54 13.17 7.94
N VAL A 124 -3.03 11.92 8.10
CA VAL A 124 -4.43 11.63 8.50
C VAL A 124 -4.63 11.68 10.01
N LEU A 125 -3.55 11.55 10.77
CA LEU A 125 -3.48 11.83 12.20
C LEU A 125 -2.47 12.95 12.47
N ASP A 126 -2.74 13.77 13.49
CA ASP A 126 -1.77 14.74 14.01
C ASP A 126 -0.74 14.07 14.96
N PRO A 127 0.28 14.80 15.47
CA PRO A 127 1.25 14.25 16.41
C PRO A 127 0.65 13.68 17.68
N GLU A 128 -0.49 14.18 18.13
CA GLU A 128 -1.24 13.69 19.30
C GLU A 128 -2.13 12.48 18.96
N GLY A 129 -2.11 12.03 17.69
CA GLY A 129 -2.90 10.91 17.21
C GLY A 129 -4.37 11.23 16.94
N LYS A 130 -4.75 12.50 16.85
CA LYS A 130 -6.11 12.92 16.54
C LYS A 130 -6.34 12.99 15.03
N PRO A 131 -7.55 12.72 14.54
CA PRO A 131 -7.90 12.86 13.14
C PRO A 131 -7.69 14.29 12.62
N THR A 132 -7.14 14.40 11.41
CA THR A 132 -7.00 15.66 10.68
C THR A 132 -8.05 15.78 9.57
N GLY A 133 -8.13 16.94 8.92
CA GLY A 133 -8.99 17.14 7.75
C GLY A 133 -8.65 16.23 6.55
N ARG A 134 -7.45 15.65 6.48
CA ARG A 134 -7.13 14.63 5.46
C ARG A 134 -7.92 13.35 5.66
N LEU A 135 -8.24 12.99 6.91
CA LEU A 135 -9.06 11.82 7.17
C LEU A 135 -10.47 11.97 6.57
N ASP A 136 -11.04 13.18 6.66
CA ASP A 136 -12.35 13.46 6.05
C ASP A 136 -12.32 13.27 4.54
N VAL A 137 -11.22 13.66 3.87
CA VAL A 137 -11.05 13.44 2.43
C VAL A 137 -11.01 11.94 2.11
N VAL A 138 -10.29 11.15 2.89
CA VAL A 138 -10.20 9.69 2.72
C VAL A 138 -11.56 9.03 2.94
N ALA A 139 -12.27 9.43 4.00
CA ALA A 139 -13.59 8.91 4.33
C ALA A 139 -14.60 9.24 3.22
N ASN A 140 -14.64 10.49 2.76
CA ASN A 140 -15.55 10.95 1.72
C ASN A 140 -15.27 10.30 0.35
N ALA A 141 -14.01 9.98 0.06
CA ALA A 141 -13.61 9.31 -1.16
C ALA A 141 -13.90 7.80 -1.16
N GLN A 142 -14.17 7.22 0.01
CA GLN A 142 -14.41 5.77 0.19
C GLN A 142 -13.29 4.87 -0.39
N VAL A 143 -12.06 5.39 -0.40
CA VAL A 143 -10.91 4.70 -0.98
C VAL A 143 -10.24 3.74 0.00
N ALA A 144 -10.67 3.72 1.26
CA ALA A 144 -10.14 2.84 2.31
C ALA A 144 -11.26 2.37 3.24
N ARG A 145 -11.03 1.25 3.92
CA ARG A 145 -11.93 0.77 4.99
C ARG A 145 -11.47 1.40 6.30
N LEU A 146 -12.31 2.24 6.87
CA LEU A 146 -11.97 3.04 8.04
C LEU A 146 -12.35 2.36 9.35
N THR A 147 -13.26 1.37 9.32
CA THR A 147 -13.70 0.61 10.49
C THR A 147 -13.29 -0.85 10.42
N ALA A 148 -13.11 -1.50 11.58
CA ALA A 148 -12.87 -2.94 11.66
C ALA A 148 -14.01 -3.71 11.00
N GLU A 149 -15.25 -3.34 11.32
CA GLU A 149 -16.45 -3.96 10.75
C GLU A 149 -16.48 -3.85 9.23
N GLY A 150 -16.22 -2.65 8.68
CA GLY A 150 -16.16 -2.44 7.23
C GLY A 150 -15.08 -3.28 6.56
N PHE A 151 -13.92 -3.40 7.21
CA PHE A 151 -12.84 -4.28 6.74
C PHE A 151 -13.26 -5.75 6.74
N ASP A 152 -13.86 -6.23 7.83
CA ASP A 152 -14.27 -7.62 7.98
C ASP A 152 -15.38 -7.99 6.97
N VAL A 153 -16.33 -7.10 6.73
CA VAL A 153 -17.37 -7.30 5.71
C VAL A 153 -16.76 -7.53 4.33
N GLU A 154 -15.80 -6.69 3.92
CA GLU A 154 -15.15 -6.83 2.62
C GLU A 154 -14.22 -8.07 2.58
N ARG A 155 -13.57 -8.40 3.69
CA ARG A 155 -12.78 -9.62 3.85
C ARG A 155 -13.64 -10.87 3.63
N GLU A 156 -14.81 -10.92 4.25
CA GLU A 156 -15.74 -12.05 4.09
C GLU A 156 -16.29 -12.17 2.66
N LYS A 157 -16.52 -11.06 1.97
CA LYS A 157 -16.87 -11.10 0.53
C LYS A 157 -15.75 -11.74 -0.29
N MET A 158 -14.49 -11.36 -0.06
CA MET A 158 -13.35 -11.93 -0.76
C MET A 158 -13.16 -13.43 -0.46
N ILE A 159 -13.31 -13.83 0.81
CA ILE A 159 -13.26 -15.26 1.20
C ILE A 159 -14.30 -16.07 0.43
N LYS A 160 -15.52 -15.57 0.31
CA LYS A 160 -16.58 -16.26 -0.48
C LYS A 160 -16.20 -16.42 -1.95
N VAL A 161 -15.51 -15.43 -2.53
CA VAL A 161 -14.97 -15.55 -3.90
C VAL A 161 -13.90 -16.65 -3.97
N CYS A 162 -12.97 -16.67 -3.03
CA CYS A 162 -11.93 -17.71 -2.96
C CYS A 162 -12.53 -19.11 -2.83
N MET A 163 -13.62 -19.24 -2.07
CA MET A 163 -14.31 -20.50 -1.81
C MET A 163 -14.97 -21.11 -3.06
N LYS A 164 -15.08 -20.41 -4.16
CA LYS A 164 -15.48 -21.01 -5.45
C LYS A 164 -14.51 -22.09 -5.91
N CYS A 165 -13.24 -22.06 -5.45
CA CYS A 165 -12.19 -23.00 -5.86
C CYS A 165 -11.39 -23.59 -4.68
N HIS A 166 -11.33 -22.93 -3.54
CA HIS A 166 -10.54 -23.28 -2.36
C HIS A 166 -11.42 -23.59 -1.15
N SER A 167 -10.91 -24.33 -0.18
CA SER A 167 -11.60 -24.47 1.10
C SER A 167 -11.56 -23.14 1.88
N GLU A 168 -12.53 -22.91 2.73
CA GLU A 168 -12.59 -21.73 3.59
C GLU A 168 -11.33 -21.61 4.47
N ASN A 169 -10.93 -22.70 5.11
CA ASN A 169 -9.74 -22.72 5.96
C ASN A 169 -8.48 -22.32 5.21
N TYR A 170 -8.31 -22.82 3.98
CA TYR A 170 -7.18 -22.41 3.13
C TYR A 170 -7.23 -20.94 2.79
N SER A 171 -8.39 -20.44 2.37
CA SER A 171 -8.56 -19.03 2.00
C SER A 171 -8.26 -18.08 3.16
N ARG A 172 -8.76 -18.41 4.36
CA ARG A 172 -8.47 -17.63 5.58
C ARG A 172 -6.99 -17.68 5.95
N ALA A 173 -6.37 -18.85 5.86
CA ALA A 173 -4.95 -19.01 6.18
C ALA A 173 -4.04 -18.22 5.23
N GLU A 174 -4.33 -18.21 3.92
CA GLU A 174 -3.54 -17.45 2.95
C GLU A 174 -3.70 -15.94 3.15
N LEU A 175 -4.90 -15.45 3.40
CA LEU A 175 -5.12 -14.02 3.69
C LEU A 175 -4.46 -13.60 5.01
N LYS A 176 -4.47 -14.49 6.03
CA LYS A 176 -3.75 -14.22 7.28
C LYS A 176 -2.24 -14.10 7.09
N LYS A 177 -1.62 -14.93 6.25
CA LYS A 177 -0.19 -14.80 5.92
C LYS A 177 0.10 -13.42 5.30
N GLY A 178 -0.81 -12.92 4.45
CA GLY A 178 -0.73 -11.56 3.93
C GLY A 178 -0.78 -10.51 5.03
N ASP A 179 -1.72 -10.64 5.97
CA ASP A 179 -1.81 -9.73 7.13
C ASP A 179 -0.53 -9.73 7.97
N ASP A 180 0.02 -10.91 8.25
CA ASP A 180 1.24 -11.05 9.07
C ASP A 180 2.46 -10.41 8.36
N LEU A 181 2.57 -10.58 7.05
CA LEU A 181 3.65 -9.97 6.26
C LEU A 181 3.52 -8.44 6.21
N ILE A 182 2.30 -7.92 6.13
CA ILE A 182 2.06 -6.47 6.18
C ILE A 182 2.41 -5.88 7.53
N LYS A 183 2.09 -6.57 8.63
CA LYS A 183 2.49 -6.13 9.98
C LYS A 183 4.01 -6.00 10.10
N ALA A 184 4.74 -6.97 9.57
CA ALA A 184 6.19 -6.92 9.55
C ALA A 184 6.72 -5.76 8.69
N GLY A 185 6.15 -5.54 7.51
CA GLY A 185 6.52 -4.42 6.63
C GLY A 185 6.18 -3.05 7.25
N ASP A 186 5.04 -2.94 7.93
CA ASP A 186 4.65 -1.72 8.65
C ASP A 186 5.65 -1.38 9.76
N ALA A 187 6.26 -2.37 10.43
CA ALA A 187 7.31 -2.15 11.42
C ALA A 187 8.56 -1.51 10.80
N LEU A 188 9.01 -2.00 9.63
CA LEU A 188 10.16 -1.42 8.93
C LEU A 188 9.90 0.04 8.49
N LEU A 189 8.72 0.28 7.93
CA LEU A 189 8.35 1.63 7.49
C LEU A 189 8.22 2.60 8.66
N ALA A 190 7.59 2.17 9.75
CA ALA A 190 7.42 3.00 10.95
C ALA A 190 8.77 3.35 11.60
N GLU A 191 9.73 2.42 11.59
CA GLU A 191 11.10 2.69 12.05
C GLU A 191 11.77 3.75 11.18
N ALA A 192 11.68 3.65 9.86
CA ALA A 192 12.23 4.64 8.94
C ALA A 192 11.61 6.04 9.15
N ILE A 193 10.29 6.11 9.34
CA ILE A 193 9.58 7.37 9.64
C ILE A 193 10.10 8.00 10.94
N ARG A 194 10.26 7.20 12.01
CA ARG A 194 10.75 7.70 13.30
C ARG A 194 12.16 8.23 13.21
N ILE A 195 13.04 7.61 12.44
CA ILE A 195 14.41 8.10 12.22
C ILE A 195 14.38 9.50 11.60
N ILE A 196 13.59 9.71 10.55
CA ILE A 196 13.53 11.01 9.87
C ILE A 196 12.84 12.05 10.75
N ALA A 197 11.80 11.68 11.49
CA ALA A 197 11.15 12.57 12.45
C ALA A 197 12.13 13.05 13.54
N ASP A 198 12.97 12.15 14.08
CA ASP A 198 14.01 12.49 15.05
C ASP A 198 15.09 13.41 14.47
N LEU A 199 15.47 13.22 13.21
CA LEU A 199 16.40 14.09 12.50
C LEU A 199 15.82 15.51 12.31
N TYR A 200 14.52 15.65 12.04
CA TYR A 200 13.83 16.94 11.99
C TYR A 200 13.78 17.60 13.36
N GLU A 201 13.45 16.85 14.42
CA GLU A 201 13.37 17.35 15.79
C GLU A 201 14.72 17.90 16.28
N LYS A 202 15.81 17.22 15.91
CA LYS A 202 17.18 17.62 16.26
C LYS A 202 17.76 18.71 15.34
N GLY A 203 17.05 19.09 14.29
CA GLY A 203 17.52 20.07 13.32
C GLY A 203 18.65 19.57 12.42
N LEU A 204 18.88 18.25 12.34
CA LEU A 204 19.87 17.61 11.47
C LEU A 204 19.38 17.51 10.02
N LEU A 205 18.07 17.54 9.84
CA LEU A 205 17.41 17.74 8.55
C LEU A 205 16.53 18.99 8.64
N ILE A 206 16.49 19.76 7.57
CA ILE A 206 15.56 20.89 7.44
C ILE A 206 14.23 20.34 6.93
N LYS A 207 13.23 20.36 7.81
CA LYS A 207 11.87 19.99 7.44
C LYS A 207 11.32 20.96 6.39
N PRO A 208 10.72 20.49 5.28
CA PRO A 208 10.04 21.37 4.33
C PRO A 208 8.95 22.23 4.98
N ASP A 209 8.84 23.49 4.59
CA ASP A 209 7.84 24.43 5.14
C ASP A 209 6.40 24.01 4.87
N THR A 210 6.19 23.18 3.83
CA THR A 210 4.89 22.62 3.47
C THR A 210 4.40 21.51 4.39
N TYR A 211 5.31 20.93 5.22
CA TYR A 211 4.94 19.90 6.18
C TYR A 211 4.38 20.51 7.46
N SER A 212 3.13 20.17 7.77
CA SER A 212 2.43 20.72 8.93
C SER A 212 3.03 20.31 10.29
N TYR A 213 3.70 19.15 10.35
CA TYR A 213 4.21 18.54 11.57
C TYR A 213 5.68 18.12 11.42
N ASN A 214 6.34 17.80 12.53
CA ASN A 214 7.71 17.24 12.53
C ASN A 214 7.69 15.73 12.17
N PHE A 215 6.97 15.42 11.12
CA PHE A 215 6.94 14.10 10.47
C PHE A 215 7.17 14.26 8.97
N PRO A 216 7.81 13.29 8.31
CA PRO A 216 7.81 13.27 6.84
C PRO A 216 6.37 13.14 6.33
N ASP A 217 6.01 13.93 5.33
CA ASP A 217 4.68 13.83 4.72
C ASP A 217 4.75 12.91 3.50
N LEU A 218 4.32 11.67 3.66
CA LEU A 218 4.39 10.63 2.63
C LEU A 218 3.54 10.91 1.37
N LEU A 219 2.67 11.92 1.40
CA LEU A 219 1.85 12.31 0.26
C LEU A 219 2.40 13.52 -0.50
N THR A 220 3.43 14.18 0.03
CA THR A 220 4.06 15.38 -0.58
C THR A 220 5.55 15.17 -0.85
N PHE A 221 5.91 14.00 -1.37
CA PHE A 221 7.29 13.58 -1.62
C PHE A 221 8.06 14.49 -2.59
N HIS A 222 7.38 15.31 -3.37
CA HIS A 222 8.02 16.31 -4.25
C HIS A 222 8.80 17.37 -3.49
N ASP A 223 8.43 17.61 -2.23
CA ASP A 223 9.02 18.64 -1.40
C ASP A 223 10.23 18.14 -0.60
N ALA A 224 10.49 16.82 -0.61
CA ALA A 224 11.60 16.21 0.12
C ALA A 224 12.95 16.48 -0.55
N PRO A 225 13.83 17.31 0.07
CA PRO A 225 15.03 17.81 -0.59
C PRO A 225 16.24 16.87 -0.49
N THR A 226 16.22 15.90 0.42
CA THR A 226 17.42 15.11 0.75
C THR A 226 17.35 13.65 0.31
N PRO A 227 18.50 12.98 0.09
CA PRO A 227 18.53 11.57 -0.30
C PRO A 227 17.84 10.62 0.69
N ILE A 228 17.95 10.88 2.02
CA ILE A 228 17.33 10.04 3.04
C ILE A 228 15.79 10.11 2.97
N GLU A 229 15.24 11.30 2.73
CA GLU A 229 13.81 11.50 2.56
C GLU A 229 13.32 10.84 1.27
N GLN A 230 14.04 11.02 0.15
CA GLN A 230 13.71 10.34 -1.11
C GLN A 230 13.75 8.83 -0.96
N LYS A 231 14.69 8.28 -0.17
CA LYS A 231 14.75 6.85 0.14
C LYS A 231 13.49 6.39 0.89
N LEU A 232 13.00 7.14 1.87
CA LEU A 232 11.75 6.84 2.57
C LEU A 232 10.55 6.81 1.61
N PHE A 233 10.48 7.73 0.64
CA PHE A 233 9.39 7.73 -0.34
C PHE A 233 9.42 6.52 -1.24
N VAL A 234 10.60 6.12 -1.73
CA VAL A 234 10.76 4.90 -2.51
C VAL A 234 10.34 3.68 -1.69
N MET A 235 10.77 3.61 -0.43
CA MET A 235 10.36 2.57 0.50
C MET A 235 8.84 2.50 0.63
N HIS A 236 8.16 3.65 0.81
CA HIS A 236 6.71 3.71 0.98
C HIS A 236 5.95 3.42 -0.31
N LEU A 237 6.20 4.19 -1.38
CA LEU A 237 5.39 4.16 -2.60
C LEU A 237 5.68 2.98 -3.51
N LYS A 238 6.91 2.46 -3.47
CA LYS A 238 7.32 1.38 -4.35
C LYS A 238 7.40 0.05 -3.59
N HIS A 239 8.29 -0.03 -2.62
CA HIS A 239 8.65 -1.32 -2.05
C HIS A 239 7.57 -1.84 -1.09
N ARG A 240 7.02 -0.97 -0.23
CA ARG A 240 5.88 -1.34 0.62
C ARG A 240 4.63 -1.68 -0.20
N MET A 241 4.36 -0.95 -1.29
CA MET A 241 3.21 -1.26 -2.13
C MET A 241 3.36 -2.62 -2.82
N ARG A 242 4.56 -2.99 -3.22
CA ARG A 242 4.87 -4.32 -3.77
C ARG A 242 4.73 -5.42 -2.73
N LEU A 243 5.21 -5.18 -1.50
CA LEU A 243 4.99 -6.09 -0.38
C LEU A 243 3.51 -6.32 -0.13
N PHE A 244 2.79 -5.24 0.12
CA PHE A 244 1.39 -5.21 0.49
C PHE A 244 0.49 -5.86 -0.57
N GLN A 245 0.59 -5.39 -1.80
CA GLN A 245 -0.26 -5.86 -2.88
C GLN A 245 0.13 -7.28 -3.30
N GLY A 246 1.43 -7.60 -3.35
CA GLY A 246 1.92 -8.94 -3.66
C GLY A 246 1.45 -9.99 -2.66
N ALA A 247 1.42 -9.65 -1.37
CA ALA A 247 0.91 -10.52 -0.32
C ALA A 247 -0.56 -10.90 -0.57
N PHE A 248 -1.41 -9.93 -0.90
CA PHE A 248 -2.84 -10.19 -1.16
C PHE A 248 -3.15 -10.75 -2.55
N HIS A 249 -2.21 -10.71 -3.47
CA HIS A 249 -2.32 -11.46 -4.73
C HIS A 249 -1.71 -12.88 -4.63
N ASN A 250 -1.40 -13.34 -3.41
CA ASN A 250 -0.83 -14.65 -3.13
C ASN A 250 0.43 -14.94 -3.99
N ASN A 251 1.27 -13.92 -4.14
CA ASN A 251 2.53 -14.00 -4.84
C ASN A 251 3.70 -13.78 -3.87
N PRO A 252 4.12 -14.83 -3.12
CA PRO A 252 5.15 -14.71 -2.10
C PRO A 252 6.51 -14.31 -2.67
N ASP A 253 6.88 -14.80 -3.84
CA ASP A 253 8.16 -14.43 -4.45
C ASP A 253 8.19 -12.94 -4.79
N TYR A 254 7.13 -12.43 -5.38
CA TYR A 254 7.04 -11.01 -5.70
C TYR A 254 7.09 -10.14 -4.44
N SER A 255 6.28 -10.46 -3.42
CA SER A 255 6.22 -9.69 -2.19
C SER A 255 7.51 -9.75 -1.39
N LEU A 256 8.21 -10.87 -1.36
CA LEU A 256 9.46 -11.02 -0.63
C LEU A 256 10.65 -10.38 -1.36
N TRP A 257 10.82 -10.63 -2.67
CA TRP A 257 11.98 -10.12 -3.40
C TRP A 257 11.86 -8.64 -3.76
N TYR A 258 10.70 -8.21 -4.28
CA TYR A 258 10.52 -6.82 -4.76
C TYR A 258 9.88 -5.91 -3.72
N GLY A 259 9.42 -6.45 -2.60
CA GLY A 259 8.84 -5.72 -1.48
C GLY A 259 9.73 -5.78 -0.24
N TRP A 260 9.67 -6.88 0.50
CA TRP A 260 10.34 -7.03 1.80
C TRP A 260 11.84 -6.78 1.74
N ASN A 261 12.55 -7.47 0.83
CA ASN A 261 14.00 -7.34 0.73
C ASN A 261 14.45 -5.91 0.42
N GLU A 262 13.74 -5.25 -0.48
CA GLU A 262 14.01 -3.87 -0.83
C GLU A 262 13.72 -2.92 0.34
N MET A 263 12.66 -3.15 1.12
CA MET A 263 12.38 -2.36 2.33
C MET A 263 13.47 -2.52 3.39
N VAL A 264 14.03 -3.72 3.56
CA VAL A 264 15.16 -3.96 4.46
C VAL A 264 16.41 -3.20 3.98
N MET A 265 16.67 -3.19 2.68
CA MET A 265 17.77 -2.42 2.11
C MET A 265 17.57 -0.91 2.30
N ASP A 266 16.36 -0.39 2.02
CA ASP A 266 16.03 1.03 2.23
C ASP A 266 16.25 1.44 3.69
N LEU A 267 15.74 0.65 4.65
CA LEU A 267 15.93 0.94 6.07
C LEU A 267 17.40 0.91 6.48
N THR A 268 18.20 -0.01 5.92
CA THR A 268 19.64 -0.10 6.17
C THR A 268 20.36 1.15 5.68
N GLU A 269 20.03 1.64 4.49
CA GLU A 269 20.60 2.88 3.94
C GLU A 269 20.14 4.12 4.73
N ILE A 270 18.86 4.19 5.10
CA ILE A 270 18.33 5.26 5.96
C ILE A 270 19.09 5.32 7.29
N LYS A 271 19.33 4.17 7.93
CA LYS A 271 20.12 4.09 9.18
C LYS A 271 21.57 4.55 8.98
N ALA A 272 22.21 4.17 7.87
CA ALA A 272 23.57 4.57 7.59
C ALA A 272 23.70 6.08 7.40
N ILE A 273 22.82 6.68 6.58
CA ILE A 273 22.81 8.14 6.37
C ILE A 273 22.51 8.90 7.68
N ALA A 274 21.55 8.40 8.47
CA ALA A 274 21.24 9.01 9.76
C ALA A 274 22.44 8.97 10.72
N ALA A 275 23.17 7.85 10.76
CA ALA A 275 24.38 7.72 11.59
C ALA A 275 25.46 8.74 11.20
N GLU A 276 25.68 8.95 9.89
CA GLU A 276 26.62 9.97 9.40
C GLU A 276 26.22 11.39 9.85
N LEU A 277 24.92 11.74 9.76
CA LEU A 277 24.42 13.03 10.21
C LEU A 277 24.61 13.24 11.71
N TYR A 278 24.38 12.25 12.54
CA TYR A 278 24.65 12.31 13.99
C TYR A 278 26.14 12.44 14.32
N GLU A 279 27.01 11.77 13.58
CA GLU A 279 28.47 11.89 13.78
C GLU A 279 28.99 13.26 13.38
N GLU A 280 28.48 13.86 12.32
CA GLU A 280 28.85 15.20 11.87
C GLU A 280 28.46 16.25 12.91
N GLU A 281 27.27 16.15 13.49
CA GLU A 281 26.84 17.04 14.57
C GLU A 281 27.77 16.92 15.78
N ASN A 282 28.06 15.71 16.22
CA ASN A 282 28.94 15.48 17.36
C ASN A 282 30.35 16.07 17.11
N ARG A 283 30.92 15.87 15.93
CA ARG A 283 32.21 16.46 15.55
C ARG A 283 32.16 17.99 15.57
N GLY A 284 31.12 18.59 15.01
CA GLY A 284 30.91 20.02 15.02
C GLY A 284 30.67 20.58 16.41
N PHE A 285 30.06 19.85 17.32
CA PHE A 285 29.89 20.23 18.72
C PHE A 285 31.24 20.25 19.48
N PHE A 286 32.06 19.23 19.31
CA PHE A 286 33.37 19.14 19.95
C PHE A 286 34.34 20.19 19.43
N SER A 287 34.35 20.48 18.11
CA SER A 287 35.16 21.57 17.54
C SER A 287 34.76 22.96 18.10
N ARG A 288 33.44 23.22 18.29
CA ARG A 288 32.94 24.44 18.91
C ARG A 288 33.29 24.59 20.40
N LEU A 289 33.39 23.46 21.13
CA LEU A 289 33.70 23.48 22.57
C LEU A 289 35.18 23.53 22.89
N PHE A 290 36.03 22.92 22.08
CA PHE A 290 37.45 22.72 22.41
C PHE A 290 38.38 23.46 21.46
N GLY A 291 37.88 24.08 20.39
CA GLY A 291 38.70 24.71 19.35
C GLY A 291 39.53 23.66 18.57
N ASP A 292 39.77 23.87 17.30
CA ASP A 292 40.75 23.11 16.57
C ASP A 292 42.16 23.37 17.06
#